data_9ce7c4a8d8694eed5f0d20e076f92670
#
_entry.id   9ce7c4a8d8694eed5f0d20e076f92670
#
_cell.length_a   1.000
_cell.length_b   1.000
_cell.length_c   1.000
_cell.angle_alpha   90.00
_cell.angle_beta   90.00
_cell.angle_gamma   90.00
#
_symmetry.space_group_name_H-M   'P 1'
#
loop_
_entity.id
_entity.type
_entity.pdbx_description
1 polymer ?
#
loop_
_entity_poly.entity_id
_entity_poly.type
_entity_poly.pdbx_seq_one_letter_code
_entity_poly.pdbx_strand_id
1 'polypeptide(L)'
;MTYNLFFQLIQVSIGRCTSLSRVPSGDEWMLLYRMAQKQAVAGVCFYGVQQLPKEQRNGLPELLRMQWLALAAQIQARNELLNSRCVEVQRMLEENGMRGCILKGQGAAKLYSVGVSNSDGDSERKGRSLGLYSKRGDV
;
A
#
# COMPACT_ATOMS: atom_id res chain seq x y z
N MET A 1 23.56 4.03 8.55
CA MET A 1 22.57 4.46 9.54
C MET A 1 21.18 3.98 9.13
N THR A 2 20.38 3.57 10.08
CA THR A 2 19.07 2.93 9.83
C THR A 2 18.06 3.85 9.13
N TYR A 3 18.10 5.16 9.40
CA TYR A 3 17.26 6.14 8.70
C TYR A 3 17.47 6.14 7.18
N ASN A 4 18.71 6.02 6.74
CA ASN A 4 19.02 5.93 5.31
C ASN A 4 18.40 4.68 4.68
N LEU A 5 18.46 3.54 5.35
CA LEU A 5 17.83 2.30 4.90
C LEU A 5 16.30 2.43 4.85
N PHE A 6 15.70 3.14 5.80
CA PHE A 6 14.26 3.38 5.80
C PHE A 6 13.81 4.18 4.56
N PHE A 7 14.50 5.27 4.24
CA PHE A 7 14.18 6.04 3.03
C PHE A 7 14.46 5.26 1.75
N GLN A 8 15.53 4.47 1.72
CA GLN A 8 15.81 3.59 0.58
C GLN A 8 14.70 2.54 0.40
N LEU A 9 14.19 1.97 1.49
CA LEU A 9 13.08 1.02 1.43
C LEU A 9 11.81 1.67 0.85
N ILE A 10 11.51 2.91 1.23
CA ILE A 10 10.42 3.68 0.63
C ILE A 10 10.69 3.92 -0.86
N GLN A 11 11.91 4.27 -1.24
CA GLN A 11 12.28 4.45 -2.65
C GLN A 11 12.13 3.17 -3.47
N VAL A 12 12.44 2.02 -2.88
CA VAL A 12 12.16 0.71 -3.52
C VAL A 12 10.66 0.51 -3.70
N SER A 13 9.87 0.84 -2.70
CA SER A 13 8.39 0.70 -2.77
C SER A 13 7.76 1.51 -3.88
N ILE A 14 8.27 2.71 -4.14
CA ILE A 14 7.76 3.60 -5.20
C ILE A 14 8.47 3.40 -6.55
N GLY A 15 9.34 2.40 -6.67
CA GLY A 15 10.01 2.05 -7.92
C GLY A 15 11.19 2.95 -8.32
N ARG A 16 11.71 3.77 -7.41
CA ARG A 16 12.89 4.60 -7.69
C ARG A 16 14.21 3.85 -7.57
N CYS A 17 14.24 2.82 -6.75
CA CYS A 17 15.38 1.95 -6.54
C CYS A 17 14.93 0.50 -6.60
N THR A 18 15.87 -0.41 -6.88
CA THR A 18 15.61 -1.86 -6.93
C THR A 18 16.17 -2.61 -5.74
N SER A 19 17.06 -1.97 -4.99
CA SER A 19 17.77 -2.59 -3.86
C SER A 19 18.18 -1.56 -2.82
N LEU A 20 18.52 -2.04 -1.63
CA LEU A 20 19.14 -1.26 -0.58
C LEU A 20 20.66 -1.15 -0.82
N SER A 21 21.30 -0.15 -0.23
CA SER A 21 22.76 0.03 -0.32
C SER A 21 23.55 -1.10 0.36
N ARG A 22 22.94 -1.76 1.33
CA ARG A 22 23.50 -2.92 2.03
C ARG A 22 22.37 -3.80 2.63
N VAL A 23 22.72 -4.99 3.05
CA VAL A 23 21.81 -5.89 3.75
C VAL A 23 21.63 -5.41 5.19
N PRO A 24 20.40 -5.12 5.66
CA PRO A 24 20.15 -4.80 7.06
C PRO A 24 20.40 -6.02 7.97
N SER A 25 20.86 -5.77 9.18
CA SER A 25 20.91 -6.79 10.23
C SER A 25 19.51 -7.10 10.78
N GLY A 26 19.36 -8.18 11.55
CA GLY A 26 18.08 -8.52 12.17
C GLY A 26 17.55 -7.40 13.07
N ASP A 27 18.40 -6.74 13.84
CA ASP A 27 18.03 -5.60 14.71
C ASP A 27 17.63 -4.39 13.88
N GLU A 28 18.31 -4.14 12.78
CA GLU A 28 17.95 -3.06 11.86
C GLU A 28 16.60 -3.32 11.17
N TRP A 29 16.30 -4.56 10.81
CA TRP A 29 14.99 -4.93 10.30
C TRP A 29 13.88 -4.65 11.32
N MET A 30 14.11 -4.94 12.59
CA MET A 30 13.17 -4.62 13.66
C MET A 30 12.97 -3.10 13.79
N LEU A 31 14.04 -2.31 13.70
CA LEU A 31 13.95 -0.86 13.72
C LEU A 31 13.19 -0.32 12.50
N LEU A 32 13.45 -0.83 11.31
CA LEU A 32 12.72 -0.47 10.08
C LEU A 32 11.22 -0.74 10.22
N TYR A 33 10.85 -1.89 10.77
CA TYR A 33 9.46 -2.24 11.04
C TYR A 33 8.80 -1.25 12.00
N ARG A 34 9.45 -0.93 13.11
CA ARG A 34 8.94 0.04 14.09
C ARG A 34 8.81 1.44 13.50
N MET A 35 9.78 1.87 12.69
CA MET A 35 9.73 3.15 12.00
C MET A 35 8.55 3.19 11.01
N ALA A 36 8.36 2.13 10.24
CA ALA A 36 7.25 2.02 9.30
C ALA A 36 5.88 2.10 10.00
N GLN A 37 5.75 1.49 11.18
CA GLN A 37 4.54 1.60 12.00
C GLN A 37 4.32 3.03 12.50
N LYS A 38 5.36 3.66 13.08
CA LYS A 38 5.28 5.04 13.60
C LYS A 38 4.92 6.06 12.54
N GLN A 39 5.39 5.87 11.32
CA GLN A 39 5.13 6.75 10.19
C GLN A 39 3.86 6.36 9.40
N ALA A 40 3.11 5.36 9.86
CA ALA A 40 1.90 4.85 9.20
C ALA A 40 2.12 4.40 7.74
N VAL A 41 3.31 3.89 7.43
CA VAL A 41 3.70 3.40 6.09
C VAL A 41 4.09 1.91 6.10
N ALA A 42 3.60 1.16 7.09
CA ALA A 42 3.96 -0.25 7.25
C ALA A 42 3.61 -1.10 6.01
N GLY A 43 2.46 -0.87 5.40
CA GLY A 43 2.06 -1.57 4.18
C GLY A 43 2.93 -1.20 2.98
N VAL A 44 3.24 0.08 2.80
CA VAL A 44 4.12 0.58 1.74
C VAL A 44 5.53 0.01 1.88
N CYS A 45 6.08 0.04 3.09
CA CYS A 45 7.41 -0.51 3.35
C CYS A 45 7.44 -2.03 3.15
N PHE A 46 6.40 -2.75 3.53
CA PHE A 46 6.33 -4.21 3.29
C PHE A 46 6.29 -4.53 1.78
N TYR A 47 5.57 -3.75 1.01
CA TYR A 47 5.61 -3.87 -0.45
C TYR A 47 7.04 -3.69 -0.98
N GLY A 48 7.78 -2.69 -0.46
CA GLY A 48 9.19 -2.51 -0.77
C GLY A 48 10.04 -3.72 -0.41
N VAL A 49 9.83 -4.31 0.76
CA VAL A 49 10.51 -5.55 1.18
C VAL A 49 10.29 -6.68 0.18
N GLN A 50 9.08 -6.84 -0.33
CA GLN A 50 8.75 -7.86 -1.33
C GLN A 50 9.45 -7.63 -2.67
N GLN A 51 9.77 -6.39 -3.01
CA GLN A 51 10.49 -6.04 -4.24
C GLN A 51 12.02 -6.21 -4.14
N LEU A 52 12.56 -6.34 -2.93
CA LEU A 52 13.99 -6.51 -2.73
C LEU A 52 14.52 -7.84 -3.29
N PRO A 53 15.80 -7.88 -3.73
CA PRO A 53 16.46 -9.14 -4.07
C PRO A 53 16.44 -10.14 -2.90
N LYS A 54 16.42 -11.43 -3.21
CA LYS A 54 16.38 -12.49 -2.19
C LYS A 54 17.53 -12.36 -1.19
N GLU A 55 18.72 -12.01 -1.65
CA GLU A 55 19.91 -11.86 -0.83
C GLU A 55 19.71 -10.81 0.27
N GLN A 56 18.99 -9.74 -0.02
CA GLN A 56 18.69 -8.68 0.95
C GLN A 56 17.53 -9.06 1.87
N ARG A 57 16.53 -9.80 1.37
CA ARG A 57 15.41 -10.28 2.17
C ARG A 57 15.77 -11.41 3.14
N ASN A 58 16.76 -12.21 2.81
CA ASN A 58 17.19 -13.35 3.64
C ASN A 58 17.65 -12.94 5.04
N GLY A 59 18.10 -11.71 5.23
CA GLY A 59 18.44 -11.15 6.53
C GLY A 59 17.24 -10.77 7.41
N LEU A 60 16.04 -10.75 6.86
CA LEU A 60 14.82 -10.45 7.61
C LEU A 60 14.41 -11.68 8.45
N PRO A 61 14.33 -11.55 9.80
CA PRO A 61 13.87 -12.64 10.64
C PRO A 61 12.48 -13.15 10.23
N GLU A 62 12.30 -14.45 10.15
CA GLU A 62 11.06 -15.06 9.66
C GLU A 62 9.84 -14.66 10.49
N LEU A 63 9.97 -14.64 11.81
CA LEU A 63 8.88 -14.22 12.70
C LEU A 63 8.48 -12.76 12.44
N LEU A 64 9.46 -11.87 12.26
CA LEU A 64 9.21 -10.47 11.95
C LEU A 64 8.55 -10.32 10.56
N ARG A 65 8.98 -11.11 9.59
CA ARG A 65 8.38 -11.15 8.25
C ARG A 65 6.90 -11.52 8.33
N MET A 66 6.56 -12.54 9.11
CA MET A 66 5.17 -12.97 9.30
C MET A 66 4.33 -11.90 10.02
N GLN A 67 4.89 -11.26 11.05
CA GLN A 67 4.21 -10.16 11.74
C GLN A 67 3.95 -8.98 10.81
N TRP A 68 4.93 -8.62 9.98
CA TRP A 68 4.78 -7.52 9.03
C TRP A 68 3.78 -7.84 7.94
N LEU A 69 3.81 -9.08 7.43
CA LEU A 69 2.82 -9.57 6.47
C LEU A 69 1.41 -9.49 7.03
N ALA A 70 1.20 -9.96 8.26
CA ALA A 70 -0.10 -9.92 8.93
C ALA A 70 -0.60 -8.48 9.10
N LEU A 71 0.27 -7.56 9.51
CA LEU A 71 -0.07 -6.14 9.62
C LEU A 71 -0.44 -5.53 8.27
N ALA A 72 0.34 -5.81 7.22
CA ALA A 72 0.06 -5.34 5.87
C ALA A 72 -1.29 -5.87 5.35
N ALA A 73 -1.60 -7.13 5.61
CA ALA A 73 -2.89 -7.73 5.25
C ALA A 73 -4.07 -7.08 6.00
N GLN A 74 -3.91 -6.76 7.27
CA GLN A 74 -4.92 -6.03 8.05
C GLN A 74 -5.17 -4.63 7.50
N ILE A 75 -4.10 -3.92 7.13
CA ILE A 75 -4.19 -2.58 6.51
C ILE A 75 -4.95 -2.67 5.18
N GLN A 76 -4.63 -3.65 4.36
CA GLN A 76 -5.31 -3.87 3.09
C GLN A 76 -6.81 -4.15 3.29
N ALA A 77 -7.15 -5.09 4.17
CA ALA A 77 -8.54 -5.44 4.46
C ALA A 77 -9.33 -4.22 4.98
N ARG A 78 -8.73 -3.41 5.84
CA ARG A 78 -9.34 -2.17 6.33
C ARG A 78 -9.56 -1.17 5.20
N ASN A 79 -8.61 -1.02 4.29
CA ASN A 79 -8.74 -0.12 3.14
C ASN A 79 -9.84 -0.59 2.19
N GLU A 80 -9.95 -1.88 1.94
CA GLU A 80 -11.02 -2.46 1.13
C GLU A 80 -12.39 -2.22 1.76
N LEU A 81 -12.52 -2.40 3.07
CA LEU A 81 -13.75 -2.09 3.80
C LEU A 81 -14.11 -0.61 3.69
N LEU A 82 -13.16 0.29 3.90
CA LEU A 82 -13.38 1.73 3.76
C LEU A 82 -13.80 2.11 2.33
N ASN A 83 -13.18 1.49 1.32
CA ASN A 83 -13.58 1.69 -0.07
C ASN A 83 -15.03 1.27 -0.31
N SER A 84 -15.44 0.11 0.22
CA SER A 84 -16.84 -0.37 0.12
C SER A 84 -17.81 0.60 0.79
N ARG A 85 -17.47 1.12 1.97
CA ARG A 85 -18.27 2.11 2.69
C ARG A 85 -18.41 3.43 1.91
N CYS A 86 -17.33 3.87 1.28
CA CYS A 86 -17.37 5.06 0.42
C CYS A 86 -18.34 4.88 -0.76
N VAL A 87 -18.34 3.70 -1.38
CA VAL A 87 -19.26 3.36 -2.47
C VAL A 87 -20.71 3.34 -2.00
N GLU A 88 -20.98 2.74 -0.84
CA GLU A 88 -22.33 2.69 -0.25
C GLU A 88 -22.88 4.10 0.02
N VAL A 89 -22.06 4.98 0.65
CA VAL A 89 -22.45 6.35 0.96
C VAL A 89 -22.70 7.13 -0.33
N GLN A 90 -21.84 6.98 -1.31
CA GLN A 90 -22.00 7.67 -2.60
C GLN A 90 -23.30 7.25 -3.30
N ARG A 91 -23.60 5.95 -3.31
CA ARG A 91 -24.86 5.43 -3.88
C ARG A 91 -26.09 6.02 -3.16
N MET A 92 -26.06 6.02 -1.82
CA MET A 92 -27.15 6.58 -1.01
C MET A 92 -27.38 8.06 -1.31
N LEU A 93 -26.31 8.84 -1.50
CA LEU A 93 -26.43 10.25 -1.88
C LEU A 93 -27.05 10.41 -3.28
N GLU A 94 -26.58 9.62 -4.24
CA GLU A 94 -27.08 9.67 -5.63
C GLU A 94 -28.56 9.26 -5.72
N GLU A 95 -28.98 8.24 -4.97
CA GLU A 95 -30.39 7.82 -4.89
C GLU A 95 -31.31 8.89 -4.31
N ASN A 96 -30.79 9.80 -3.50
CA ASN A 96 -31.50 10.94 -2.92
C ASN A 96 -31.27 12.25 -3.71
N GLY A 97 -30.78 12.18 -4.94
CA GLY A 97 -30.58 13.33 -5.80
C GLY A 97 -29.43 14.24 -5.40
N MET A 98 -28.55 13.77 -4.49
CA MET A 98 -27.40 14.54 -4.03
C MET A 98 -26.12 14.08 -4.75
N ARG A 99 -25.22 15.02 -4.99
CA ARG A 99 -23.88 14.72 -5.50
C ARG A 99 -22.86 14.77 -4.37
N GLY A 100 -22.06 13.72 -4.21
CA GLY A 100 -20.98 13.66 -3.24
C GLY A 100 -19.63 13.43 -3.91
N CYS A 101 -18.56 13.92 -3.28
CA CYS A 101 -17.19 13.55 -3.66
C CYS A 101 -16.34 13.28 -2.43
N ILE A 102 -15.35 12.40 -2.57
CA ILE A 102 -14.39 12.09 -1.52
C ILE A 102 -13.17 12.99 -1.68
N LEU A 103 -12.95 13.91 -0.75
CA LEU A 103 -11.90 14.91 -0.84
C LEU A 103 -10.52 14.42 -0.41
N LYS A 104 -10.47 13.50 0.55
CA LYS A 104 -9.24 13.01 1.18
C LYS A 104 -9.25 11.50 1.36
N GLY A 105 -8.12 10.96 1.80
CA GLY A 105 -8.00 9.55 2.18
C GLY A 105 -8.25 8.63 1.00
N GLN A 106 -9.36 7.93 0.99
CA GLN A 106 -9.68 6.92 -0.03
C GLN A 106 -9.82 7.50 -1.44
N GLY A 107 -10.24 8.75 -1.58
CA GLY A 107 -10.27 9.44 -2.87
C GLY A 107 -8.87 9.63 -3.46
N ALA A 108 -7.92 10.08 -2.64
CA ALA A 108 -6.53 10.25 -3.03
C ALA A 108 -5.81 8.89 -3.19
N ALA A 109 -6.10 7.91 -2.35
CA ALA A 109 -5.48 6.59 -2.39
C ALA A 109 -5.66 5.88 -3.74
N LYS A 110 -6.75 6.14 -4.44
CA LYS A 110 -7.00 5.57 -5.78
C LYS A 110 -6.12 6.15 -6.88
N LEU A 111 -5.49 7.29 -6.65
CA LEU A 111 -4.54 7.89 -7.58
C LEU A 111 -3.16 7.22 -7.51
N TYR A 112 -2.87 6.56 -6.40
CA TYR A 112 -1.65 5.79 -6.24
C TYR A 112 -1.93 4.34 -6.62
N SER A 113 -1.27 3.86 -7.64
CA SER A 113 -1.24 2.44 -7.95
C SER A 113 -0.40 1.73 -6.90
N VAL A 114 -0.91 1.58 -5.71
CA VAL A 114 -0.33 0.65 -4.77
C VAL A 114 -0.77 -0.72 -5.24
N GLY A 115 0.02 -1.28 -6.11
CA GLY A 115 -0.04 -2.69 -6.39
C GLY A 115 0.38 -3.48 -5.16
N VAL A 116 -0.45 -3.50 -4.13
CA VAL A 116 -0.55 -4.67 -3.29
C VAL A 116 -1.47 -5.63 -4.04
N SER A 117 -1.12 -5.89 -5.27
CA SER A 117 -1.66 -7.03 -5.99
C SER A 117 -0.85 -8.21 -5.51
N ASN A 118 -1.48 -9.14 -4.87
CA ASN A 118 -1.02 -10.50 -4.88
C ASN A 118 -0.64 -10.86 -6.32
N SER A 119 0.49 -11.49 -6.50
CA SER A 119 1.10 -11.88 -7.77
C SER A 119 0.32 -12.94 -8.56
N ASP A 120 -0.97 -13.05 -8.36
CA ASP A 120 -1.83 -13.97 -9.07
C ASP A 120 -2.90 -13.21 -9.84
N GLY A 121 -2.53 -12.87 -11.06
CA GLY A 121 -3.39 -12.87 -12.23
C GLY A 121 -4.69 -12.07 -12.16
N ASP A 122 -4.69 -10.80 -11.80
CA ASP A 122 -5.90 -10.02 -12.00
C ASP A 122 -5.65 -8.68 -12.72
N SER A 123 -5.31 -8.79 -13.99
CA SER A 123 -5.28 -7.65 -14.92
C SER A 123 -6.68 -7.04 -15.17
N GLU A 124 -7.76 -7.74 -14.81
CA GLU A 124 -9.12 -7.25 -15.01
C GLU A 124 -9.63 -6.30 -13.95
N ARG A 125 -9.07 -6.32 -12.73
CA ARG A 125 -9.47 -5.38 -11.67
C ARG A 125 -8.96 -3.95 -11.87
N LYS A 126 -7.88 -3.75 -12.63
CA LYS A 126 -7.37 -2.40 -12.95
C LYS A 126 -8.36 -1.55 -13.75
N GLY A 127 -9.21 -2.15 -14.58
CA GLY A 127 -10.19 -1.44 -15.40
C GLY A 127 -11.41 -0.94 -14.63
N ARG A 128 -11.83 -1.62 -13.57
CA ARG A 128 -13.07 -1.28 -12.84
C ARG A 128 -12.88 -0.21 -11.78
N SER A 129 -11.69 -0.08 -11.22
CA SER A 129 -11.39 0.97 -10.23
C SER A 129 -11.29 2.37 -10.85
N LEU A 130 -10.85 2.46 -12.11
CA LEU A 130 -10.78 3.71 -12.87
C LEU A 130 -12.13 4.14 -13.44
N GLY A 131 -13.09 3.22 -13.59
CA GLY A 131 -14.39 3.49 -14.20
C GLY A 131 -15.33 4.37 -13.35
N LEU A 132 -15.11 4.47 -12.05
CA LEU A 132 -15.94 5.28 -11.16
C LEU A 132 -15.66 6.78 -11.24
N TYR A 133 -14.48 7.18 -11.74
CA TYR A 133 -14.12 8.60 -11.91
C TYR A 133 -14.19 9.09 -13.34
N SER A 134 -14.25 8.20 -14.34
CA SER A 134 -14.22 8.54 -15.76
C SER A 134 -15.58 8.95 -16.37
N LYS A 135 -16.68 8.78 -15.66
CA LYS A 135 -18.04 9.02 -16.20
C LYS A 135 -18.68 10.39 -15.88
N ARG A 136 -17.90 11.39 -15.52
CA ARG A 136 -18.46 12.73 -15.22
C ARG A 136 -17.89 13.86 -16.09
N GLY A 137 -17.49 13.53 -17.29
CA GLY A 137 -16.99 14.52 -18.25
C GLY A 137 -17.94 14.90 -19.38
N ASP A 138 -19.12 14.32 -19.46
CA ASP A 138 -20.06 14.62 -20.54
C ASP A 138 -21.43 14.99 -19.99
N VAL A 139 -21.59 16.26 -19.65
CA VAL A 139 -22.80 17.04 -19.87
C VAL A 139 -22.39 18.48 -20.02
#